data_a07c9ef5d2a4482ba430a9dfa0575553
#
_entry.id   a07c9ef5d2a4482ba430a9dfa0575553
#
_cell.length_a   1.000
_cell.length_b   1.000
_cell.length_c   1.000
_cell.angle_alpha   90.00
_cell.angle_beta   90.00
_cell.angle_gamma   90.00
#
_symmetry.space_group_name_H-M   'P 1'
#
loop_
_entity.id
_entity.type
_entity.pdbx_description
1 polymer ?
#
loop_
_entity_poly.entity_id
_entity_poly.type
_entity_poly.pdbx_seq_one_letter_code
_entity_poly.pdbx_strand_id
1 'polypeptide(L)'
;EDRVCGTINLKEVLSGGNSTFEPGLLARANRGILYVDEINLLDDHLVDVLLDSAASGWNTVEREGISIKHPARFILVGSGNPEEGELRPQLLDRFGMHAEIRTIREPDLRVRIVEERISFDVSPQTWFDKYESEQQEIQARISKAQNLLSEVTMNTDFQLKISQVCSELEIEGLRGDIVSTRAAKALAAFENRTEVTLDD
;
A
#
# COMPACT_ATOMS: atom_id res chain seq x y z
N GLU A 1 -11.72 15.74 4.62
CA GLU A 1 -12.22 14.97 3.47
C GLU A 1 -11.82 15.63 2.14
N ASP A 2 -12.15 16.92 1.91
CA ASP A 2 -11.89 17.66 0.66
C ASP A 2 -10.41 17.59 0.20
N ARG A 3 -9.45 17.63 1.12
CA ARG A 3 -8.02 17.48 0.80
C ARG A 3 -7.64 16.09 0.32
N VAL A 4 -8.35 15.08 0.79
CA VAL A 4 -8.08 13.67 0.46
C VAL A 4 -8.78 13.31 -0.84
N CYS A 5 -10.09 13.48 -0.90
CA CYS A 5 -10.92 13.09 -2.04
C CYS A 5 -10.85 14.06 -3.20
N GLY A 6 -10.57 15.34 -2.91
CA GLY A 6 -10.77 16.46 -3.83
C GLY A 6 -12.12 17.15 -3.61
N THR A 7 -12.32 18.25 -4.28
CA THR A 7 -13.55 19.03 -4.16
C THR A 7 -14.01 19.59 -5.51
N ILE A 8 -15.27 20.01 -5.58
CA ILE A 8 -15.86 20.63 -6.75
C ILE A 8 -16.02 22.12 -6.47
N ASN A 9 -15.40 22.97 -7.30
CA ASN A 9 -15.49 24.41 -7.17
C ASN A 9 -16.85 24.93 -7.69
N LEU A 10 -17.78 25.18 -6.76
CA LEU A 10 -19.13 25.62 -7.08
C LEU A 10 -19.22 27.08 -7.52
N LYS A 11 -18.24 27.94 -7.19
CA LYS A 11 -18.26 29.34 -7.55
C LYS A 11 -18.20 29.54 -9.07
N GLU A 12 -17.45 28.71 -9.77
CA GLU A 12 -17.36 28.72 -11.23
C GLU A 12 -18.65 28.21 -11.88
N VAL A 13 -19.30 27.20 -11.27
CA VAL A 13 -20.59 26.68 -11.74
C VAL A 13 -21.69 27.75 -11.67
N LEU A 14 -21.75 28.48 -10.56
CA LEU A 14 -22.74 29.54 -10.36
C LEU A 14 -22.52 30.77 -11.25
N SER A 15 -21.29 30.99 -11.74
CA SER A 15 -20.95 32.08 -12.68
C SER A 15 -21.13 31.70 -14.16
N GLY A 16 -21.71 30.52 -14.45
CA GLY A 16 -21.95 30.07 -15.83
C GLY A 16 -20.73 29.38 -16.48
N GLY A 17 -19.68 29.10 -15.69
CA GLY A 17 -18.53 28.32 -16.10
C GLY A 17 -18.74 26.81 -15.96
N ASN A 18 -17.82 26.02 -16.50
CA ASN A 18 -17.79 24.55 -16.30
C ASN A 18 -17.39 24.24 -14.86
N SER A 19 -17.97 23.18 -14.28
CA SER A 19 -17.55 22.68 -12.97
C SER A 19 -16.07 22.28 -13.00
N THR A 20 -15.25 22.94 -12.18
CA THR A 20 -13.83 22.63 -12.08
C THR A 20 -13.61 21.72 -10.89
N PHE A 21 -13.06 20.53 -11.15
CA PHE A 21 -12.66 19.60 -10.11
C PHE A 21 -11.26 19.97 -9.59
N GLU A 22 -11.14 20.14 -8.29
CA GLU A 22 -9.87 20.34 -7.61
C GLU A 22 -9.37 18.99 -7.08
N PRO A 23 -8.30 18.40 -7.67
CA PRO A 23 -7.85 17.07 -7.31
C PRO A 23 -7.21 17.02 -5.92
N GLY A 24 -7.70 16.09 -5.09
CA GLY A 24 -7.14 15.77 -3.78
C GLY A 24 -5.95 14.80 -3.81
N LEU A 25 -5.58 14.29 -2.65
CA LEU A 25 -4.46 13.35 -2.50
C LEU A 25 -4.69 12.05 -3.28
N LEU A 26 -5.92 11.52 -3.31
CA LEU A 26 -6.25 10.28 -4.04
C LEU A 26 -5.97 10.41 -5.54
N ALA A 27 -6.33 11.54 -6.14
CA ALA A 27 -6.04 11.80 -7.54
C ALA A 27 -4.53 11.93 -7.81
N ARG A 28 -3.81 12.59 -6.90
CA ARG A 28 -2.34 12.77 -7.00
C ARG A 28 -1.56 11.48 -6.80
N ALA A 29 -2.06 10.60 -5.92
CA ALA A 29 -1.44 9.31 -5.66
C ALA A 29 -1.70 8.27 -6.77
N ASN A 30 -2.55 8.60 -7.76
CA ASN A 30 -2.87 7.66 -8.84
C ASN A 30 -1.63 7.11 -9.54
N ARG A 31 -1.50 5.77 -9.58
CA ARG A 31 -0.35 5.00 -10.09
C ARG A 31 0.92 5.12 -9.24
N GLY A 32 0.81 5.59 -8.01
CA GLY A 32 1.88 5.73 -7.04
C GLY A 32 1.58 5.02 -5.72
N ILE A 33 2.16 5.53 -4.65
CA ILE A 33 2.00 5.05 -3.29
C ILE A 33 1.40 6.19 -2.46
N LEU A 34 0.38 5.87 -1.67
CA LEU A 34 -0.16 6.75 -0.64
C LEU A 34 0.23 6.19 0.72
N TYR A 35 1.11 6.90 1.42
CA TYR A 35 1.48 6.59 2.79
C TYR A 35 0.63 7.41 3.75
N VAL A 36 0.05 6.74 4.73
CA VAL A 36 -0.76 7.34 5.79
C VAL A 36 -0.15 6.96 7.13
N ASP A 37 0.40 7.97 7.81
CA ASP A 37 0.93 7.79 9.15
C ASP A 37 -0.21 7.76 10.18
N GLU A 38 -0.09 6.88 11.17
CA GLU A 38 -1.08 6.72 12.24
C GLU A 38 -2.53 6.56 11.71
N ILE A 39 -2.71 5.66 10.75
CA ILE A 39 -4.02 5.44 10.10
C ILE A 39 -5.12 5.05 11.11
N ASN A 40 -4.73 4.47 12.25
CA ASN A 40 -5.60 4.12 13.36
C ASN A 40 -6.23 5.34 14.05
N LEU A 41 -5.67 6.54 13.88
CA LEU A 41 -6.22 7.80 14.43
C LEU A 41 -7.15 8.53 13.46
N LEU A 42 -7.26 8.09 12.22
CA LEU A 42 -8.19 8.67 11.27
C LEU A 42 -9.63 8.28 11.58
N ASP A 43 -10.56 9.16 11.20
CA ASP A 43 -11.98 8.81 11.16
C ASP A 43 -12.22 7.57 10.29
N ASP A 44 -13.01 6.62 10.78
CA ASP A 44 -13.35 5.38 10.07
C ASP A 44 -13.87 5.64 8.65
N HIS A 45 -14.68 6.69 8.48
CA HIS A 45 -15.19 7.07 7.15
C HIS A 45 -14.06 7.42 6.17
N LEU A 46 -13.01 8.13 6.63
CA LEU A 46 -11.85 8.44 5.79
C LEU A 46 -11.06 7.18 5.45
N VAL A 47 -10.89 6.27 6.42
CA VAL A 47 -10.22 5.00 6.19
C VAL A 47 -11.00 4.15 5.19
N ASP A 48 -12.33 4.09 5.29
CA ASP A 48 -13.19 3.41 4.33
C ASP A 48 -13.02 3.96 2.91
N VAL A 49 -13.05 5.29 2.74
CA VAL A 49 -12.85 5.94 1.44
C VAL A 49 -11.48 5.62 0.84
N LEU A 50 -10.42 5.62 1.67
CA LEU A 50 -9.07 5.26 1.24
C LEU A 50 -8.99 3.82 0.76
N LEU A 51 -9.54 2.88 1.54
CA LEU A 51 -9.53 1.46 1.24
C LEU A 51 -10.39 1.11 0.01
N ASP A 52 -11.58 1.71 -0.10
CA ASP A 52 -12.47 1.50 -1.24
C ASP A 52 -11.87 2.07 -2.54
N SER A 53 -11.24 3.24 -2.46
CA SER A 53 -10.53 3.83 -3.61
C SER A 53 -9.34 2.97 -4.03
N ALA A 54 -8.53 2.49 -3.07
CA ALA A 54 -7.39 1.61 -3.35
C ALA A 54 -7.84 0.27 -3.97
N ALA A 55 -8.96 -0.29 -3.51
CA ALA A 55 -9.51 -1.55 -4.01
C ALA A 55 -10.13 -1.42 -5.39
N SER A 56 -10.95 -0.39 -5.62
CA SER A 56 -11.66 -0.16 -6.89
C SER A 56 -10.79 0.48 -7.97
N GLY A 57 -9.76 1.23 -7.57
CA GLY A 57 -8.94 2.08 -8.44
C GLY A 57 -9.62 3.38 -8.88
N TRP A 58 -10.74 3.73 -8.26
CA TRP A 58 -11.54 4.91 -8.58
C TRP A 58 -12.02 5.60 -7.31
N ASN A 59 -12.11 6.93 -7.37
CA ASN A 59 -12.79 7.73 -6.36
C ASN A 59 -13.91 8.53 -7.00
N THR A 60 -15.02 8.68 -6.29
CA THR A 60 -16.17 9.49 -6.72
C THR A 60 -16.39 10.60 -5.71
N VAL A 61 -16.42 11.84 -6.18
CA VAL A 61 -16.70 13.02 -5.37
C VAL A 61 -18.08 13.55 -5.75
N GLU A 62 -18.98 13.62 -4.78
CA GLU A 62 -20.33 14.13 -4.97
C GLU A 62 -20.54 15.39 -4.14
N ARG A 63 -21.01 16.46 -4.80
CA ARG A 63 -21.33 17.72 -4.13
C ARG A 63 -22.44 18.45 -4.87
N GLU A 64 -23.48 18.87 -4.14
CA GLU A 64 -24.62 19.65 -4.68
C GLU A 64 -25.25 19.05 -5.95
N GLY A 65 -25.35 17.71 -5.99
CA GLY A 65 -25.93 17.01 -7.14
C GLY A 65 -24.99 16.83 -8.33
N ILE A 66 -23.73 17.27 -8.22
CA ILE A 66 -22.68 17.02 -9.22
C ILE A 66 -21.84 15.84 -8.73
N SER A 67 -21.64 14.85 -9.60
CA SER A 67 -20.81 13.67 -9.33
C SER A 67 -19.65 13.62 -10.31
N ILE A 68 -18.42 13.56 -9.79
CA ILE A 68 -17.19 13.45 -10.59
C ILE A 68 -16.44 12.22 -10.16
N LYS A 69 -16.14 11.36 -11.13
CA LYS A 69 -15.34 10.14 -10.94
C LYS A 69 -13.96 10.30 -11.55
N HIS A 70 -12.91 10.00 -10.77
CA HIS A 70 -11.53 10.08 -11.24
C HIS A 70 -10.74 8.82 -10.89
N PRO A 71 -9.65 8.50 -11.64
CA PRO A 71 -8.77 7.39 -11.32
C PRO A 71 -8.07 7.62 -9.97
N ALA A 72 -8.03 6.59 -9.13
CA ALA A 72 -7.38 6.57 -7.82
C ALA A 72 -6.74 5.20 -7.55
N ARG A 73 -6.00 4.68 -8.54
CA ARG A 73 -5.30 3.41 -8.42
C ARG A 73 -3.94 3.64 -7.79
N PHE A 74 -3.79 3.31 -6.53
CA PHE A 74 -2.54 3.49 -5.76
C PHE A 74 -2.32 2.31 -4.82
N ILE A 75 -1.10 2.18 -4.31
CA ILE A 75 -0.78 1.28 -3.21
C ILE A 75 -0.95 2.07 -1.91
N LEU A 76 -1.86 1.59 -1.04
CA LEU A 76 -2.03 2.17 0.29
C LEU A 76 -1.05 1.52 1.27
N VAL A 77 -0.26 2.34 1.95
CA VAL A 77 0.61 1.92 3.05
C VAL A 77 0.18 2.71 4.28
N GLY A 78 -0.25 2.02 5.32
CA GLY A 78 -0.61 2.63 6.60
C GLY A 78 0.35 2.21 7.71
N SER A 79 0.80 3.15 8.53
CA SER A 79 1.40 2.84 9.83
C SER A 79 0.36 3.00 10.94
N GLY A 80 0.56 2.34 12.05
CA GLY A 80 -0.28 2.49 13.23
C GLY A 80 0.46 2.05 14.49
N ASN A 81 0.18 2.71 15.60
CA ASN A 81 0.65 2.31 16.92
C ASN A 81 -0.51 1.70 17.70
N PRO A 82 -0.49 0.39 18.00
CA PRO A 82 -1.57 -0.26 18.76
C PRO A 82 -1.81 0.35 20.15
N GLU A 83 -0.80 1.01 20.76
CA GLU A 83 -0.94 1.67 22.04
C GLU A 83 -1.85 2.91 21.99
N GLU A 84 -1.98 3.54 20.81
CA GLU A 84 -2.81 4.74 20.60
C GLU A 84 -4.22 4.41 20.08
N GLY A 85 -4.47 3.14 19.81
CA GLY A 85 -5.74 2.61 19.32
C GLY A 85 -5.53 1.59 18.19
N GLU A 86 -6.37 0.59 18.21
CA GLU A 86 -6.35 -0.45 17.17
C GLU A 86 -7.31 -0.09 16.03
N LEU A 87 -6.93 -0.43 14.81
CA LEU A 87 -7.87 -0.43 13.69
C LEU A 87 -8.99 -1.44 13.97
N ARG A 88 -10.21 -1.06 13.66
CA ARG A 88 -11.33 -2.00 13.74
C ARG A 88 -11.06 -3.23 12.89
N PRO A 89 -11.43 -4.44 13.33
CA PRO A 89 -11.20 -5.68 12.60
C PRO A 89 -11.68 -5.63 11.14
N GLN A 90 -12.82 -4.97 10.90
CA GLN A 90 -13.39 -4.80 9.57
C GLN A 90 -12.52 -3.94 8.62
N LEU A 91 -11.78 -2.98 9.17
CA LEU A 91 -10.84 -2.15 8.40
C LEU A 91 -9.52 -2.90 8.21
N LEU A 92 -9.04 -3.59 9.25
CA LEU A 92 -7.82 -4.38 9.19
C LEU A 92 -7.94 -5.49 8.14
N ASP A 93 -9.09 -6.16 8.05
CA ASP A 93 -9.36 -7.19 7.03
C ASP A 93 -9.25 -6.67 5.58
N ARG A 94 -9.41 -5.37 5.37
CA ARG A 94 -9.27 -4.77 4.04
C ARG A 94 -7.82 -4.52 3.62
N PHE A 95 -6.86 -4.53 4.56
CA PHE A 95 -5.44 -4.52 4.23
C PHE A 95 -5.00 -5.90 3.76
N GLY A 96 -4.26 -5.95 2.67
CA GLY A 96 -3.80 -7.22 2.10
C GLY A 96 -2.64 -7.84 2.86
N MET A 97 -1.79 -7.02 3.48
CA MET A 97 -0.62 -7.47 4.24
C MET A 97 -0.45 -6.65 5.50
N HIS A 98 0.09 -7.29 6.53
CA HIS A 98 0.39 -6.68 7.81
C HIS A 98 1.78 -7.11 8.26
N ALA A 99 2.54 -6.18 8.84
CA ALA A 99 3.83 -6.44 9.45
C ALA A 99 3.91 -5.80 10.84
N GLU A 100 4.23 -6.59 11.85
CA GLU A 100 4.48 -6.10 13.19
C GLU A 100 5.93 -5.67 13.33
N ILE A 101 6.17 -4.37 13.52
CA ILE A 101 7.51 -3.82 13.68
C ILE A 101 7.83 -3.73 15.15
N ARG A 102 8.82 -4.49 15.59
CA ARG A 102 9.29 -4.53 16.97
C ARG A 102 10.61 -3.80 17.13
N THR A 103 10.84 -3.28 18.32
CA THR A 103 12.12 -2.67 18.69
C THR A 103 13.25 -3.71 18.61
N ILE A 104 14.31 -3.37 17.88
CA ILE A 104 15.52 -4.18 17.80
C ILE A 104 16.19 -4.20 19.18
N ARG A 105 16.48 -5.40 19.68
CA ARG A 105 17.06 -5.62 21.02
C ARG A 105 18.56 -5.93 20.98
N GLU A 106 19.06 -6.41 19.84
CA GLU A 106 20.45 -6.76 19.63
C GLU A 106 21.35 -5.52 19.71
N PRO A 107 22.31 -5.44 20.68
CA PRO A 107 23.11 -4.24 20.91
C PRO A 107 23.91 -3.79 19.67
N ASP A 108 24.50 -4.73 18.93
CA ASP A 108 25.31 -4.43 17.76
C ASP A 108 24.50 -3.79 16.64
N LEU A 109 23.26 -4.29 16.40
CA LEU A 109 22.34 -3.70 15.43
C LEU A 109 21.88 -2.31 15.86
N ARG A 110 21.65 -2.12 17.17
CA ARG A 110 21.27 -0.80 17.71
C ARG A 110 22.38 0.23 17.49
N VAL A 111 23.63 -0.15 17.78
CA VAL A 111 24.79 0.72 17.54
C VAL A 111 24.86 1.09 16.06
N ARG A 112 24.79 0.11 15.17
CA ARG A 112 24.79 0.36 13.72
C ARG A 112 23.68 1.31 13.27
N ILE A 113 22.46 1.16 13.76
CA ILE A 113 21.35 2.07 13.43
C ILE A 113 21.65 3.50 13.88
N VAL A 114 22.19 3.67 15.08
CA VAL A 114 22.55 5.00 15.62
C VAL A 114 23.68 5.63 14.78
N GLU A 115 24.71 4.87 14.43
CA GLU A 115 25.82 5.33 13.58
C GLU A 115 25.33 5.76 12.19
N GLU A 116 24.47 4.95 11.56
CA GLU A 116 23.87 5.30 10.26
C GLU A 116 22.99 6.55 10.36
N ARG A 117 22.24 6.71 11.44
CA ARG A 117 21.45 7.93 11.67
C ARG A 117 22.32 9.17 11.86
N ILE A 118 23.38 9.08 12.67
CA ILE A 118 24.32 10.19 12.87
C ILE A 118 25.01 10.55 11.52
N SER A 119 25.43 9.54 10.76
CA SER A 119 26.03 9.74 9.44
C SER A 119 25.08 10.48 8.48
N PHE A 120 23.80 10.10 8.48
CA PHE A 120 22.77 10.78 7.71
C PHE A 120 22.59 12.24 8.16
N ASP A 121 22.51 12.50 9.46
CA ASP A 121 22.30 13.85 10.00
C ASP A 121 23.47 14.79 9.71
N VAL A 122 24.69 14.26 9.62
CA VAL A 122 25.90 15.04 9.25
C VAL A 122 25.93 15.40 7.78
N SER A 123 25.61 14.45 6.89
CA SER A 123 25.62 14.66 5.44
C SER A 123 24.63 13.73 4.73
N PRO A 124 23.36 14.14 4.59
CA PRO A 124 22.35 13.32 3.92
C PRO A 124 22.76 12.89 2.51
N GLN A 125 23.36 13.82 1.74
CA GLN A 125 23.75 13.51 0.36
C GLN A 125 24.81 12.41 0.29
N THR A 126 25.86 12.51 1.07
CA THR A 126 26.93 11.50 1.13
C THR A 126 26.38 10.14 1.57
N TRP A 127 25.41 10.17 2.49
CA TRP A 127 24.75 8.95 2.94
C TRP A 127 23.88 8.31 1.83
N PHE A 128 23.14 9.10 1.06
CA PHE A 128 22.41 8.61 -0.12
C PHE A 128 23.35 8.03 -1.18
N ASP A 129 24.44 8.73 -1.49
CA ASP A 129 25.42 8.29 -2.49
C ASP A 129 26.05 6.94 -2.10
N LYS A 130 26.28 6.71 -0.80
CA LYS A 130 26.77 5.41 -0.27
C LYS A 130 25.87 4.24 -0.62
N TYR A 131 24.54 4.44 -0.63
CA TYR A 131 23.55 3.39 -0.85
C TYR A 131 22.96 3.40 -2.27
N GLU A 132 23.40 4.30 -3.14
CA GLU A 132 22.83 4.45 -4.49
C GLU A 132 22.91 3.16 -5.31
N SER A 133 24.04 2.45 -5.25
CA SER A 133 24.21 1.18 -5.97
C SER A 133 23.22 0.10 -5.51
N GLU A 134 23.02 -0.03 -4.21
CA GLU A 134 22.06 -0.98 -3.64
C GLU A 134 20.61 -0.62 -4.01
N GLN A 135 20.29 0.67 -3.99
CA GLN A 135 18.98 1.16 -4.42
C GLN A 135 18.70 0.88 -5.91
N GLN A 136 19.70 1.10 -6.75
CA GLN A 136 19.59 0.80 -8.20
C GLN A 136 19.42 -0.70 -8.45
N GLU A 137 20.10 -1.56 -7.69
CA GLU A 137 19.94 -3.01 -7.77
C GLU A 137 18.51 -3.44 -7.39
N ILE A 138 17.99 -2.93 -6.26
CA ILE A 138 16.61 -3.21 -5.84
C ILE A 138 15.60 -2.73 -6.88
N GLN A 139 15.78 -1.52 -7.40
CA GLN A 139 14.93 -0.96 -8.45
C GLN A 139 14.93 -1.83 -9.73
N ALA A 140 16.09 -2.30 -10.15
CA ALA A 140 16.22 -3.18 -11.29
C ALA A 140 15.52 -4.53 -11.06
N ARG A 141 15.66 -5.12 -9.85
CA ARG A 141 14.97 -6.34 -9.44
C ARG A 141 13.45 -6.16 -9.47
N ILE A 142 12.94 -5.06 -8.92
CA ILE A 142 11.49 -4.75 -8.93
C ILE A 142 10.98 -4.61 -10.37
N SER A 143 11.69 -3.85 -11.21
CA SER A 143 11.31 -3.65 -12.61
C SER A 143 11.29 -4.96 -13.39
N LYS A 144 12.25 -5.84 -13.15
CA LYS A 144 12.30 -7.17 -13.75
C LYS A 144 11.14 -8.04 -13.27
N ALA A 145 10.87 -8.03 -11.96
CA ALA A 145 9.75 -8.76 -11.36
C ALA A 145 8.39 -8.32 -11.91
N GLN A 146 8.18 -7.01 -12.09
CA GLN A 146 6.94 -6.47 -12.68
C GLN A 146 6.69 -7.01 -14.10
N ASN A 147 7.75 -7.15 -14.91
CA ASN A 147 7.64 -7.71 -16.25
C ASN A 147 7.39 -9.22 -16.22
N LEU A 148 7.99 -9.93 -15.28
CA LEU A 148 7.89 -11.39 -15.14
C LEU A 148 6.56 -11.84 -14.51
N LEU A 149 5.92 -10.98 -13.71
CA LEU A 149 4.77 -11.35 -12.87
C LEU A 149 3.61 -12.00 -13.63
N SER A 150 3.38 -11.57 -14.89
CA SER A 150 2.32 -12.15 -15.73
C SER A 150 2.62 -13.58 -16.20
N GLU A 151 3.88 -14.00 -16.18
CA GLU A 151 4.34 -15.33 -16.59
C GLU A 151 4.39 -16.31 -15.42
N VAL A 152 4.30 -15.81 -14.17
CA VAL A 152 4.40 -16.66 -12.98
C VAL A 152 3.15 -17.53 -12.83
N THR A 153 3.38 -18.83 -12.78
CA THR A 153 2.36 -19.86 -12.58
C THR A 153 2.38 -20.39 -11.14
N MET A 154 1.22 -20.86 -10.69
CA MET A 154 1.08 -21.55 -9.40
C MET A 154 0.36 -22.88 -9.64
N ASN A 155 0.91 -23.95 -9.11
CA ASN A 155 0.29 -25.25 -9.16
C ASN A 155 -1.01 -25.28 -8.31
N THR A 156 -1.98 -26.07 -8.76
CA THR A 156 -3.25 -26.30 -8.03
C THR A 156 -3.04 -26.81 -6.61
N ASP A 157 -2.01 -27.62 -6.37
CA ASP A 157 -1.68 -28.12 -5.04
C ASP A 157 -1.33 -27.00 -4.06
N PHE A 158 -0.61 -25.95 -4.53
CA PHE A 158 -0.32 -24.78 -3.69
C PHE A 158 -1.56 -23.92 -3.46
N GLN A 159 -2.44 -23.78 -4.46
CA GLN A 159 -3.72 -23.09 -4.26
C GLN A 159 -4.58 -23.81 -3.21
N LEU A 160 -4.62 -25.13 -3.22
CA LEU A 160 -5.32 -25.92 -2.21
C LEU A 160 -4.70 -25.75 -0.82
N LYS A 161 -3.38 -25.71 -0.71
CA LYS A 161 -2.70 -25.46 0.57
C LYS A 161 -3.02 -24.07 1.14
N ILE A 162 -3.00 -23.03 0.31
CA ILE A 162 -3.40 -21.68 0.73
C ILE A 162 -4.83 -21.71 1.27
N SER A 163 -5.76 -22.32 0.53
CA SER A 163 -7.16 -22.40 0.93
C SER A 163 -7.35 -23.21 2.23
N GLN A 164 -6.58 -24.30 2.41
CA GLN A 164 -6.59 -25.07 3.66
C GLN A 164 -6.13 -24.23 4.84
N VAL A 165 -5.01 -23.50 4.72
CA VAL A 165 -4.50 -22.61 5.77
C VAL A 165 -5.52 -21.50 6.10
N CYS A 166 -6.11 -20.86 5.09
CA CYS A 166 -7.14 -19.86 5.31
C CYS A 166 -8.35 -20.44 6.05
N SER A 167 -8.76 -21.66 5.71
CA SER A 167 -9.86 -22.35 6.37
C SER A 167 -9.52 -22.76 7.82
N GLU A 168 -8.31 -23.24 8.07
CA GLU A 168 -7.85 -23.62 9.42
C GLU A 168 -7.72 -22.40 10.35
N LEU A 169 -7.38 -21.23 9.79
CA LEU A 169 -7.33 -19.95 10.50
C LEU A 169 -8.69 -19.25 10.60
N GLU A 170 -9.76 -19.89 10.13
CA GLU A 170 -11.13 -19.36 10.16
C GLU A 170 -11.26 -17.96 9.50
N ILE A 171 -10.46 -17.71 8.44
CA ILE A 171 -10.51 -16.43 7.71
C ILE A 171 -11.82 -16.36 6.93
N GLU A 172 -12.63 -15.33 7.22
CA GLU A 172 -13.90 -15.12 6.53
C GLU A 172 -13.69 -14.63 5.08
N GLY A 173 -14.46 -15.22 4.17
CA GLY A 173 -14.41 -14.87 2.75
C GLY A 173 -13.19 -15.43 2.01
N LEU A 174 -12.93 -14.93 0.80
CA LEU A 174 -11.85 -15.40 -0.07
C LEU A 174 -10.70 -14.39 -0.23
N ARG A 175 -10.70 -13.32 0.56
CA ARG A 175 -9.66 -12.29 0.46
C ARG A 175 -8.30 -12.83 0.85
N GLY A 176 -8.22 -13.64 1.90
CA GLY A 176 -6.99 -14.30 2.32
C GLY A 176 -6.38 -15.14 1.20
N ASP A 177 -7.18 -15.98 0.55
CA ASP A 177 -6.75 -16.81 -0.59
C ASP A 177 -6.21 -15.97 -1.75
N ILE A 178 -6.93 -14.90 -2.11
CA ILE A 178 -6.54 -14.01 -3.21
C ILE A 178 -5.24 -13.27 -2.90
N VAL A 179 -5.11 -12.73 -1.69
CA VAL A 179 -3.92 -11.96 -1.29
C VAL A 179 -2.71 -12.87 -1.19
N SER A 180 -2.83 -14.02 -0.52
CA SER A 180 -1.73 -14.99 -0.41
C SER A 180 -1.28 -15.50 -1.77
N THR A 181 -2.21 -15.82 -2.67
CA THR A 181 -1.89 -16.20 -4.05
C THR A 181 -1.13 -15.10 -4.80
N ARG A 182 -1.52 -13.84 -4.63
CA ARG A 182 -0.84 -12.70 -5.27
C ARG A 182 0.53 -12.44 -4.65
N ALA A 183 0.65 -12.55 -3.34
CA ALA A 183 1.91 -12.36 -2.63
C ALA A 183 2.94 -13.43 -3.03
N ALA A 184 2.56 -14.70 -3.03
CA ALA A 184 3.42 -15.80 -3.46
C ALA A 184 3.91 -15.63 -4.91
N LYS A 185 3.02 -15.26 -5.83
CA LYS A 185 3.42 -14.97 -7.22
C LYS A 185 4.36 -13.77 -7.32
N ALA A 186 4.12 -12.72 -6.53
CA ALA A 186 4.96 -11.53 -6.53
C ALA A 186 6.36 -11.84 -5.96
N LEU A 187 6.44 -12.67 -4.92
CA LEU A 187 7.71 -13.11 -4.33
C LEU A 187 8.50 -13.98 -5.32
N ALA A 188 7.87 -14.97 -5.96
CA ALA A 188 8.50 -15.77 -7.00
C ALA A 188 9.06 -14.90 -8.14
N ALA A 189 8.27 -13.91 -8.62
CA ALA A 189 8.73 -12.96 -9.63
C ALA A 189 9.92 -12.11 -9.14
N PHE A 190 9.88 -11.64 -7.90
CA PHE A 190 10.95 -10.85 -7.29
C PHE A 190 12.26 -11.65 -7.16
N GLU A 191 12.16 -12.94 -6.95
CA GLU A 191 13.28 -13.89 -6.95
C GLU A 191 13.64 -14.43 -8.35
N ASN A 192 13.02 -13.84 -9.40
CA ASN A 192 13.26 -14.17 -10.78
C ASN A 192 12.91 -15.65 -11.13
N ARG A 193 11.82 -16.14 -10.54
CA ARG A 193 11.24 -17.47 -10.83
C ARG A 193 9.89 -17.33 -11.53
N THR A 194 9.58 -18.26 -12.40
CA THR A 194 8.31 -18.35 -13.14
C THR A 194 7.32 -19.31 -12.51
N GLU A 195 7.71 -20.00 -11.45
CA GLU A 195 6.88 -20.93 -10.69
C GLU A 195 6.95 -20.62 -9.20
N VAL A 196 5.80 -20.68 -8.54
CA VAL A 196 5.70 -20.59 -7.08
C VAL A 196 6.19 -21.86 -6.44
N THR A 197 6.94 -21.74 -5.36
CA THR A 197 7.45 -22.86 -4.55
C THR A 197 6.82 -22.87 -3.15
N LEU A 198 7.21 -23.82 -2.32
CA LEU A 198 6.68 -23.93 -0.96
C LEU A 198 7.18 -22.82 -0.04
N ASP A 199 8.31 -22.20 -0.39
CA ASP A 199 8.96 -21.16 0.42
C ASP A 199 8.36 -19.75 0.16
N ASP A 200 7.52 -19.61 -0.85
CA ASP A 200 6.80 -18.38 -1.19
C ASP A 200 5.53 -18.23 -0.35
#